data_94fba3bd37a5e146678fe05d9922372f
#
_entry.id   94fba3bd37a5e146678fe05d9922372f
#
_cell.length_a   1.000
_cell.length_b   1.000
_cell.length_c   1.000
_cell.angle_alpha   90.00
_cell.angle_beta   90.00
_cell.angle_gamma   90.00
#
_symmetry.space_group_name_H-M   'P 1'
#
loop_
_entity.id
_entity.type
_entity.pdbx_description
1 polymer ?
#
loop_
_entity_poly.entity_id
_entity_poly.type
_entity_poly.pdbx_seq_one_letter_code
_entity_poly.pdbx_strand_id
1 'polypeptide(L)'
;SVNFASLNMTEYNALKPFINLVEKMGYFQGAVLKGKIKTVQIYYSGEFGDYNLEPVTSAYLKGLIDPYIDWNVNYVNAPIIAKERGIKVQTGDDSEVRDYTHLVTIKAEGENGTNELWGTVIGKQPWIVKYDDYLVDFIPTGKMLVMHNNDVPNVIGSIGTFLGERNVNIANLHLAR
;
A
#
# COMPACT_ATOMS: atom_id res chain seq x y z
N SER A 1 -0.80 0.83 22.76
CA SER A 1 0.17 -0.25 22.53
C SER A 1 -0.44 -1.22 21.53
N VAL A 2 0.22 -1.40 20.41
CA VAL A 2 -0.19 -2.36 19.39
C VAL A 2 0.15 -3.74 19.92
N ASN A 3 -0.86 -4.54 20.22
CA ASN A 3 -0.66 -5.87 20.78
C ASN A 3 -0.62 -6.89 19.63
N PHE A 4 0.57 -7.09 19.04
CA PHE A 4 0.85 -8.25 18.22
C PHE A 4 1.29 -9.38 19.16
N ALA A 5 0.33 -10.15 19.64
CA ALA A 5 0.55 -11.22 20.63
C ALA A 5 1.52 -12.33 20.14
N SER A 6 1.89 -12.34 18.88
CA SER A 6 2.75 -13.35 18.24
C SER A 6 4.18 -12.92 17.96
N LEU A 7 4.55 -11.63 18.18
CA LEU A 7 5.89 -11.11 17.91
C LEU A 7 6.63 -10.82 19.22
N ASN A 8 7.88 -11.24 19.32
CA ASN A 8 8.79 -10.73 20.34
C ASN A 8 9.25 -9.29 19.97
N MET A 9 9.90 -8.61 20.92
CA MET A 9 10.29 -7.19 20.74
C MET A 9 11.29 -6.99 19.59
N THR A 10 12.18 -7.95 19.35
CA THR A 10 13.18 -7.88 18.27
C THR A 10 12.50 -8.01 16.93
N GLU A 11 11.63 -8.99 16.75
CA GLU A 11 10.82 -9.18 15.54
C GLU A 11 9.92 -7.97 15.26
N TYR A 12 9.26 -7.47 16.29
CA TYR A 12 8.42 -6.26 16.16
C TYR A 12 9.24 -5.06 15.66
N ASN A 13 10.41 -4.81 16.21
CA ASN A 13 11.26 -3.70 15.78
C ASN A 13 11.75 -3.86 14.34
N ALA A 14 12.05 -5.08 13.92
CA ALA A 14 12.45 -5.39 12.54
C ALA A 14 11.27 -5.19 11.55
N LEU A 15 10.07 -5.64 11.91
CA LEU A 15 8.90 -5.60 11.04
C LEU A 15 8.13 -4.29 11.08
N LYS A 16 8.30 -3.46 12.11
CA LYS A 16 7.57 -2.19 12.29
C LYS A 16 7.61 -1.26 11.07
N PRO A 17 8.74 -1.06 10.37
CA PRO A 17 8.76 -0.25 9.15
C PRO A 17 7.90 -0.83 8.02
N PHE A 18 7.87 -2.16 7.90
CA PHE A 18 7.06 -2.86 6.90
C PHE A 18 5.57 -2.84 7.26
N ILE A 19 5.22 -2.98 8.54
CA ILE A 19 3.84 -2.79 9.03
C ILE A 19 3.33 -1.40 8.63
N ASN A 20 4.12 -0.35 8.84
CA ASN A 20 3.76 1.01 8.41
C ASN A 20 3.64 1.12 6.89
N LEU A 21 4.56 0.52 6.13
CA LEU A 21 4.54 0.51 4.67
C LEU A 21 3.24 -0.11 4.14
N VAL A 22 2.95 -1.36 4.54
CA VAL A 22 1.82 -2.11 3.97
C VAL A 22 0.46 -1.55 4.40
N GLU A 23 0.35 -0.98 5.60
CA GLU A 23 -0.86 -0.28 6.03
C GLU A 23 -1.17 0.90 5.10
N LYS A 24 -0.16 1.68 4.73
CA LYS A 24 -0.28 2.77 3.75
C LYS A 24 -0.58 2.25 2.33
N MET A 25 0.04 1.14 1.92
CA MET A 25 -0.26 0.50 0.64
C MET A 25 -1.72 0.04 0.58
N GLY A 26 -2.23 -0.55 1.66
CA GLY A 26 -3.63 -0.95 1.75
C GLY A 26 -4.59 0.24 1.62
N TYR A 27 -4.34 1.30 2.37
CA TYR A 27 -5.14 2.54 2.28
C TYR A 27 -5.11 3.12 0.86
N PHE A 28 -3.94 3.18 0.24
CA PHE A 28 -3.77 3.67 -1.12
C PHE A 28 -4.55 2.83 -2.14
N GLN A 29 -4.39 1.50 -2.10
CA GLN A 29 -5.10 0.60 -3.02
C GLN A 29 -6.61 0.64 -2.82
N GLY A 30 -7.08 0.69 -1.57
CA GLY A 30 -8.49 0.87 -1.28
C GLY A 30 -9.04 2.16 -1.92
N ALA A 31 -8.34 3.29 -1.75
CA ALA A 31 -8.76 4.57 -2.30
C ALA A 31 -8.78 4.59 -3.85
N VAL A 32 -7.83 3.91 -4.50
CA VAL A 32 -7.72 3.85 -5.97
C VAL A 32 -8.74 2.91 -6.59
N LEU A 33 -8.88 1.69 -6.04
CA LEU A 33 -9.77 0.67 -6.62
C LEU A 33 -11.23 1.00 -6.46
N LYS A 34 -11.62 1.69 -5.40
CA LYS A 34 -13.00 2.07 -5.08
C LYS A 34 -14.00 0.92 -5.26
N GLY A 35 -14.70 0.55 -4.23
CA GLY A 35 -15.68 -0.51 -4.28
C GLY A 35 -15.24 -1.81 -3.60
N LYS A 36 -15.91 -2.91 -3.90
CA LYS A 36 -15.71 -4.17 -3.21
C LYS A 36 -14.43 -4.86 -3.71
N ILE A 37 -13.49 -5.11 -2.79
CA ILE A 37 -12.30 -5.92 -3.05
C ILE A 37 -12.66 -7.40 -2.95
N LYS A 38 -12.15 -8.20 -3.88
CA LYS A 38 -12.41 -9.65 -4.00
C LYS A 38 -11.21 -10.48 -3.60
N THR A 39 -10.04 -10.13 -4.14
CA THR A 39 -8.79 -10.88 -3.90
C THR A 39 -7.65 -9.94 -3.58
N VAL A 40 -6.75 -10.42 -2.72
CA VAL A 40 -5.48 -9.78 -2.38
C VAL A 40 -4.39 -10.83 -2.41
N GLN A 41 -3.32 -10.56 -3.13
CA GLN A 41 -2.13 -11.38 -3.17
C GLN A 41 -0.96 -10.54 -2.66
N ILE A 42 -0.26 -11.02 -1.63
CA ILE A 42 0.88 -10.34 -1.02
C ILE A 42 2.10 -11.25 -1.14
N TYR A 43 3.13 -10.76 -1.80
CA TYR A 43 4.39 -11.47 -1.95
C TYR A 43 5.51 -10.70 -1.24
N TYR A 44 6.34 -11.43 -0.55
CA TYR A 44 7.48 -10.92 0.18
C TYR A 44 8.76 -11.39 -0.52
N SER A 45 9.66 -10.47 -0.88
CA SER A 45 10.95 -10.76 -1.51
C SER A 45 12.07 -10.19 -0.67
N GLY A 46 13.18 -10.93 -0.53
CA GLY A 46 14.38 -10.51 0.17
C GLY A 46 14.50 -11.05 1.59
N GLU A 47 15.25 -10.36 2.44
CA GLU A 47 15.68 -10.87 3.74
C GLU A 47 14.64 -10.69 4.85
N PHE A 48 13.44 -11.27 4.71
CA PHE A 48 12.47 -11.30 5.80
C PHE A 48 12.76 -12.40 6.83
N GLY A 49 13.68 -13.33 6.51
CA GLY A 49 14.05 -14.43 7.39
C GLY A 49 12.87 -15.33 7.73
N ASP A 50 12.94 -15.93 8.94
CA ASP A 50 11.88 -16.80 9.47
C ASP A 50 10.82 -16.02 10.27
N TYR A 51 10.68 -14.71 10.03
CA TYR A 51 9.70 -13.91 10.75
C TYR A 51 8.27 -14.30 10.41
N ASN A 52 7.42 -14.30 11.43
CA ASN A 52 5.98 -14.41 11.21
C ASN A 52 5.45 -13.12 10.55
N LEU A 53 5.03 -13.20 9.29
CA LEU A 53 4.54 -12.07 8.50
C LEU A 53 3.01 -11.84 8.60
N GLU A 54 2.29 -12.64 9.40
CA GLU A 54 0.86 -12.41 9.66
C GLU A 54 0.54 -10.99 10.16
N PRO A 55 1.34 -10.39 11.07
CA PRO A 55 1.13 -9.01 11.50
C PRO A 55 1.29 -7.99 10.37
N VAL A 56 2.17 -8.25 9.42
CA VAL A 56 2.36 -7.40 8.22
C VAL A 56 1.12 -7.51 7.33
N THR A 57 0.66 -8.73 7.05
CA THR A 57 -0.59 -8.97 6.30
C THR A 57 -1.80 -8.30 6.98
N SER A 58 -1.92 -8.42 8.30
CA SER A 58 -3.00 -7.79 9.07
C SER A 58 -2.98 -6.27 8.97
N ALA A 59 -1.79 -5.66 8.96
CA ALA A 59 -1.63 -4.23 8.79
C ALA A 59 -2.08 -3.75 7.41
N TYR A 60 -1.76 -4.50 6.37
CA TYR A 60 -2.27 -4.21 5.03
C TYR A 60 -3.80 -4.25 4.99
N LEU A 61 -4.40 -5.30 5.53
CA LEU A 61 -5.87 -5.46 5.56
C LEU A 61 -6.53 -4.34 6.36
N LYS A 62 -5.91 -3.93 7.47
CA LYS A 62 -6.38 -2.75 8.23
C LYS A 62 -6.41 -1.52 7.33
N GLY A 63 -5.31 -1.18 6.68
CA GLY A 63 -5.25 -0.04 5.77
C GLY A 63 -6.26 -0.11 4.65
N LEU A 64 -6.45 -1.29 4.04
CA LEU A 64 -7.39 -1.51 2.95
C LEU A 64 -8.85 -1.28 3.35
N ILE A 65 -9.22 -1.66 4.57
CA ILE A 65 -10.61 -1.72 5.04
C ILE A 65 -11.01 -0.46 5.82
N ASP A 66 -10.09 0.10 6.60
CA ASP A 66 -10.35 1.23 7.51
C ASP A 66 -11.09 2.41 6.86
N PRO A 67 -10.77 2.84 5.61
CA PRO A 67 -11.47 3.95 4.95
C PRO A 67 -12.96 3.71 4.66
N TYR A 68 -13.43 2.47 4.75
CA TYR A 68 -14.79 2.05 4.38
C TYR A 68 -15.64 1.60 5.56
N ILE A 69 -15.15 1.80 6.76
CA ILE A 69 -15.80 1.36 8.00
C ILE A 69 -15.83 2.50 9.01
N ASP A 70 -17.01 2.81 9.53
CA ASP A 70 -17.22 3.89 10.52
C ASP A 70 -16.84 3.49 11.97
N TRP A 71 -16.45 2.24 12.20
CA TRP A 71 -16.06 1.75 13.51
C TRP A 71 -14.60 1.27 13.50
N ASN A 72 -14.00 1.15 14.69
CA ASN A 72 -12.56 0.95 14.85
C ASN A 72 -12.05 -0.36 14.23
N VAL A 73 -11.28 -0.25 13.16
CA VAL A 73 -10.51 -1.35 12.57
C VAL A 73 -9.10 -1.35 13.17
N ASN A 74 -8.65 -2.51 13.62
CA ASN A 74 -7.32 -2.71 14.19
C ASN A 74 -6.66 -3.95 13.59
N TYR A 75 -5.40 -4.22 13.93
CA TYR A 75 -4.63 -5.33 13.36
C TYR A 75 -5.18 -6.72 13.74
N VAL A 76 -5.96 -6.82 14.80
CA VAL A 76 -6.56 -8.08 15.26
C VAL A 76 -7.85 -8.39 14.52
N ASN A 77 -8.71 -7.39 14.34
CA ASN A 77 -10.02 -7.60 13.71
C ASN A 77 -10.01 -7.47 12.19
N ALA A 78 -9.01 -6.81 11.58
CA ALA A 78 -8.94 -6.61 10.14
C ALA A 78 -8.98 -7.93 9.31
N PRO A 79 -8.25 -9.00 9.67
CA PRO A 79 -8.36 -10.28 8.96
C PRO A 79 -9.75 -10.92 9.05
N ILE A 80 -10.42 -10.79 10.20
CA ILE A 80 -11.77 -11.31 10.42
C ILE A 80 -12.76 -10.57 9.53
N ILE A 81 -12.70 -9.23 9.53
CA ILE A 81 -13.55 -8.38 8.69
C ILE A 81 -13.31 -8.66 7.21
N ALA A 82 -12.06 -8.83 6.78
CA ALA A 82 -11.71 -9.19 5.41
C ALA A 82 -12.39 -10.50 4.99
N LYS A 83 -12.33 -11.52 5.86
CA LYS A 83 -12.98 -12.82 5.63
C LYS A 83 -14.52 -12.69 5.57
N GLU A 84 -15.12 -11.95 6.48
CA GLU A 84 -16.58 -11.72 6.50
C GLU A 84 -17.04 -10.96 5.25
N ARG A 85 -16.22 -10.06 4.72
CA ARG A 85 -16.48 -9.35 3.46
C ARG A 85 -16.19 -10.20 2.21
N GLY A 86 -15.71 -11.42 2.38
CA GLY A 86 -15.40 -12.35 1.29
C GLY A 86 -14.11 -12.01 0.54
N ILE A 87 -13.20 -11.26 1.14
CA ILE A 87 -11.89 -10.97 0.55
C ILE A 87 -11.01 -12.21 0.70
N LYS A 88 -10.58 -12.76 -0.43
CA LYS A 88 -9.62 -13.87 -0.46
C LYS A 88 -8.21 -13.32 -0.36
N VAL A 89 -7.48 -13.69 0.68
CA VAL A 89 -6.10 -13.24 0.92
C VAL A 89 -5.16 -14.41 0.69
N GLN A 90 -4.15 -14.20 -0.13
CA GLN A 90 -3.07 -15.15 -0.40
C GLN A 90 -1.73 -14.47 -0.10
N THR A 91 -0.86 -15.17 0.57
CA THR A 91 0.51 -14.72 0.86
C THR A 91 1.51 -15.72 0.32
N GLY A 92 2.67 -15.27 -0.07
CA GLY A 92 3.75 -16.12 -0.56
C GLY A 92 5.08 -15.41 -0.56
N ASP A 93 6.14 -16.20 -0.78
CA ASP A 93 7.47 -15.69 -1.00
C ASP A 93 7.70 -15.53 -2.51
N ASP A 94 8.31 -14.41 -2.88
CA ASP A 94 8.75 -14.19 -4.25
C ASP A 94 10.26 -14.35 -4.30
N SER A 95 10.70 -15.37 -5.03
CA SER A 95 12.12 -15.70 -5.19
C SER A 95 12.82 -14.88 -6.29
N GLU A 96 12.11 -14.02 -7.00
CA GLU A 96 12.75 -13.16 -7.99
C GLU A 96 13.73 -12.20 -7.32
N VAL A 97 14.98 -12.26 -7.78
CA VAL A 97 16.02 -11.32 -7.36
C VAL A 97 15.72 -9.96 -7.99
N ARG A 98 15.46 -8.97 -7.16
CA ARG A 98 15.22 -7.59 -7.56
C ARG A 98 16.23 -6.68 -6.87
N ASP A 99 16.37 -5.45 -7.35
CA ASP A 99 17.36 -4.48 -6.85
C ASP A 99 17.08 -3.97 -5.42
N TYR A 100 16.15 -4.59 -4.70
CA TYR A 100 15.75 -4.21 -3.34
C TYR A 100 16.11 -5.30 -2.34
N THR A 101 16.75 -4.93 -1.23
CA THR A 101 17.03 -5.85 -0.11
C THR A 101 15.75 -6.48 0.44
N HIS A 102 14.66 -5.71 0.45
CA HIS A 102 13.32 -6.16 0.85
C HIS A 102 12.32 -5.53 -0.10
N LEU A 103 11.37 -6.30 -0.56
CA LEU A 103 10.28 -5.81 -1.38
C LEU A 103 8.96 -6.49 -0.97
N VAL A 104 7.90 -5.71 -0.89
CA VAL A 104 6.55 -6.22 -0.73
C VAL A 104 5.77 -5.90 -1.99
N THR A 105 5.32 -6.93 -2.68
CA THR A 105 4.46 -6.81 -3.87
C THR A 105 3.03 -7.15 -3.49
N ILE A 106 2.09 -6.26 -3.76
CA ILE A 106 0.68 -6.49 -3.43
C ILE A 106 -0.18 -6.26 -4.66
N LYS A 107 -0.90 -7.30 -5.06
CA LYS A 107 -1.89 -7.24 -6.12
C LYS A 107 -3.28 -7.37 -5.50
N ALA A 108 -4.11 -6.36 -5.69
CA ALA A 108 -5.50 -6.34 -5.24
C ALA A 108 -6.44 -6.27 -6.44
N GLU A 109 -7.48 -7.10 -6.42
CA GLU A 109 -8.54 -7.14 -7.43
C GLU A 109 -9.89 -6.82 -6.78
N GLY A 110 -10.61 -5.93 -7.37
CA GLY A 110 -11.94 -5.51 -6.95
C GLY A 110 -12.95 -5.50 -8.10
N GLU A 111 -14.12 -4.94 -7.84
CA GLU A 111 -15.18 -4.81 -8.85
C GLU A 111 -14.78 -3.85 -9.98
N ASN A 112 -13.96 -2.85 -9.69
CA ASN A 112 -13.58 -1.78 -10.61
C ASN A 112 -12.21 -1.97 -11.26
N GLY A 113 -11.59 -3.14 -11.09
CA GLY A 113 -10.31 -3.47 -11.72
C GLY A 113 -9.30 -4.11 -10.78
N THR A 114 -8.07 -4.12 -11.25
CA THR A 114 -6.92 -4.67 -10.53
C THR A 114 -5.88 -3.57 -10.38
N ASN A 115 -5.17 -3.59 -9.27
CA ASN A 115 -4.03 -2.70 -9.04
C ASN A 115 -2.89 -3.48 -8.39
N GLU A 116 -1.67 -3.23 -8.83
CA GLU A 116 -0.45 -3.79 -8.27
C GLU A 116 0.45 -2.66 -7.71
N LEU A 117 0.90 -2.84 -6.49
CA LEU A 117 1.88 -1.97 -5.85
C LEU A 117 3.13 -2.75 -5.45
N TRP A 118 4.28 -2.13 -5.66
CA TRP A 118 5.52 -2.56 -5.04
C TRP A 118 5.95 -1.53 -4.01
N GLY A 119 6.28 -2.01 -2.83
CA GLY A 119 6.73 -1.16 -1.73
C GLY A 119 8.00 -1.70 -1.08
N THR A 120 8.83 -0.78 -0.64
CA THR A 120 10.08 -1.08 0.09
C THR A 120 10.29 -0.10 1.24
N VAL A 121 11.26 -0.39 2.08
CA VAL A 121 11.69 0.49 3.17
C VAL A 121 13.13 0.92 2.93
N ILE A 122 13.35 2.23 2.84
CA ILE A 122 14.67 2.83 2.69
C ILE A 122 14.90 3.77 3.88
N GLY A 123 15.90 3.48 4.70
CA GLY A 123 16.23 4.29 5.88
C GLY A 123 15.06 4.46 6.86
N LYS A 124 14.24 3.45 7.07
CA LYS A 124 13.00 3.41 7.88
C LYS A 124 11.80 4.15 7.27
N GLN A 125 11.94 4.73 6.09
CA GLN A 125 10.82 5.37 5.39
C GLN A 125 10.15 4.40 4.43
N PRO A 126 8.79 4.40 4.37
CA PRO A 126 8.04 3.60 3.40
C PRO A 126 8.10 4.25 2.02
N TRP A 127 8.45 3.49 1.00
CA TRP A 127 8.46 3.94 -0.38
C TRP A 127 7.56 3.05 -1.24
N ILE A 128 6.76 3.64 -2.10
CA ILE A 128 6.13 2.94 -3.22
C ILE A 128 7.04 3.14 -4.43
N VAL A 129 7.44 2.01 -5.05
CA VAL A 129 8.43 1.99 -6.12
C VAL A 129 7.86 1.49 -7.46
N LYS A 130 6.63 0.95 -7.44
CA LYS A 130 5.86 0.62 -8.64
C LYS A 130 4.36 0.76 -8.37
N TYR A 131 3.65 1.28 -9.34
CA TYR A 131 2.20 1.39 -9.41
C TYR A 131 1.72 0.86 -10.75
N ASP A 132 1.06 -0.30 -10.77
CA ASP A 132 0.72 -1.07 -11.97
C ASP A 132 1.97 -1.28 -12.86
N ASP A 133 1.95 -0.82 -14.09
CA ASP A 133 3.07 -0.95 -15.04
C ASP A 133 4.10 0.18 -14.91
N TYR A 134 3.87 1.16 -14.03
CA TYR A 134 4.70 2.35 -13.90
C TYR A 134 5.70 2.23 -12.76
N LEU A 135 6.98 2.47 -13.04
CA LEU A 135 7.97 2.71 -12.00
C LEU A 135 7.76 4.10 -11.41
N VAL A 136 7.69 4.17 -10.11
CA VAL A 136 7.47 5.40 -9.33
C VAL A 136 8.40 5.43 -8.13
N ASP A 137 8.53 6.59 -7.48
CA ASP A 137 9.38 6.75 -6.30
C ASP A 137 8.76 7.79 -5.36
N PHE A 138 7.80 7.38 -4.54
CA PHE A 138 7.19 8.31 -3.61
C PHE A 138 6.93 7.70 -2.24
N ILE A 139 6.91 8.58 -1.23
CA ILE A 139 6.52 8.23 0.15
C ILE A 139 5.01 8.42 0.26
N PRO A 140 4.23 7.36 0.57
CA PRO A 140 2.77 7.44 0.68
C PRO A 140 2.37 8.17 1.97
N THR A 141 2.29 9.50 1.91
CA THR A 141 1.95 10.35 3.06
C THR A 141 1.18 11.59 2.62
N GLY A 142 0.37 12.13 3.53
CA GLY A 142 -0.43 13.33 3.28
C GLY A 142 -1.61 13.10 2.34
N LYS A 143 -2.12 14.18 1.76
CA LYS A 143 -3.20 14.13 0.76
C LYS A 143 -2.59 13.88 -0.61
N MET A 144 -3.08 12.90 -1.32
CA MET A 144 -2.57 12.47 -2.63
C MET A 144 -3.68 12.53 -3.67
N LEU A 145 -3.35 13.03 -4.86
CA LEU A 145 -4.16 12.98 -6.05
C LEU A 145 -3.50 12.02 -7.03
N VAL A 146 -4.19 10.94 -7.39
CA VAL A 146 -3.72 9.96 -8.38
C VAL A 146 -4.59 10.10 -9.61
N MET A 147 -3.95 10.23 -10.77
CA MET A 147 -4.63 10.43 -12.05
C MET A 147 -3.95 9.63 -13.15
N HIS A 148 -4.76 9.12 -14.06
CA HIS A 148 -4.31 8.63 -15.34
C HIS A 148 -4.68 9.68 -16.41
N ASN A 149 -3.76 10.03 -17.28
CA ASN A 149 -3.98 10.97 -18.36
C ASN A 149 -3.31 10.51 -19.65
N ASN A 150 -3.80 10.99 -20.77
CA ASN A 150 -3.06 10.88 -22.01
C ASN A 150 -1.86 11.83 -21.95
N ASP A 151 -0.68 11.35 -22.39
CA ASP A 151 0.54 12.17 -22.43
C ASP A 151 0.46 13.19 -23.59
N VAL A 152 -0.22 14.28 -23.32
CA VAL A 152 -0.39 15.40 -24.26
C VAL A 152 0.06 16.70 -23.60
N PRO A 153 0.49 17.70 -24.40
CA PRO A 153 0.90 19.00 -23.89
C PRO A 153 -0.18 19.66 -23.01
N ASN A 154 0.26 20.46 -22.06
CA ASN A 154 -0.55 21.31 -21.19
C ASN A 154 -1.39 20.60 -20.09
N VAL A 155 -1.36 19.29 -19.96
CA VAL A 155 -2.08 18.58 -18.88
C VAL A 155 -1.60 19.05 -17.51
N ILE A 156 -0.29 19.02 -17.28
CA ILE A 156 0.31 19.43 -15.99
C ILE A 156 0.05 20.92 -15.71
N GLY A 157 0.19 21.76 -16.72
CA GLY A 157 -0.10 23.20 -16.60
C GLY A 157 -1.55 23.46 -16.17
N SER A 158 -2.50 22.77 -16.78
CA SER A 158 -3.93 22.88 -16.47
C SER A 158 -4.23 22.42 -15.03
N ILE A 159 -3.63 21.31 -14.61
CA ILE A 159 -3.80 20.78 -13.24
C ILE A 159 -3.20 21.76 -12.23
N GLY A 160 -1.99 22.26 -12.48
CA GLY A 160 -1.33 23.23 -11.61
C GLY A 160 -2.13 24.52 -11.47
N THR A 161 -2.64 25.05 -12.55
CA THR A 161 -3.51 26.24 -12.56
C THR A 161 -4.79 25.99 -11.78
N PHE A 162 -5.48 24.87 -12.07
CA PHE A 162 -6.73 24.51 -11.39
C PHE A 162 -6.57 24.39 -9.84
N LEU A 163 -5.50 23.76 -9.40
CA LEU A 163 -5.20 23.62 -7.97
C LEU A 163 -4.79 24.95 -7.35
N GLY A 164 -3.96 25.72 -8.03
CA GLY A 164 -3.50 27.04 -7.56
C GLY A 164 -4.65 28.03 -7.38
N GLU A 165 -5.60 28.11 -8.32
CA GLU A 165 -6.82 28.94 -8.21
C GLU A 165 -7.67 28.59 -6.99
N ARG A 166 -7.53 27.36 -6.46
CA ARG A 166 -8.25 26.88 -5.27
C ARG A 166 -7.39 26.89 -4.00
N ASN A 167 -6.26 27.59 -4.05
CA ASN A 167 -5.30 27.69 -2.96
C ASN A 167 -4.80 26.32 -2.48
N VAL A 168 -4.71 25.32 -3.38
CA VAL A 168 -4.12 24.02 -3.10
C VAL A 168 -2.67 24.05 -3.53
N ASN A 169 -1.75 23.93 -2.56
CA ASN A 169 -0.32 23.84 -2.83
C ASN A 169 0.08 22.41 -3.23
N ILE A 170 0.93 22.30 -4.26
CA ILE A 170 1.53 21.04 -4.69
C ILE A 170 2.91 20.94 -4.04
N ALA A 171 3.06 20.03 -3.09
CA ALA A 171 4.35 19.79 -2.43
C ALA A 171 5.28 18.92 -3.28
N ASN A 172 4.73 17.88 -3.92
CA ASN A 172 5.46 16.98 -4.80
C ASN A 172 4.60 16.59 -6.00
N LEU A 173 5.23 16.32 -7.12
CA LEU A 173 4.62 15.81 -8.34
C LEU A 173 5.49 14.68 -8.90
N HIS A 174 4.90 13.50 -9.09
CA HIS A 174 5.54 12.35 -9.72
C HIS A 174 4.83 12.06 -11.03
N LEU A 175 5.60 11.98 -12.10
CA LEU A 175 5.14 11.63 -13.44
C LEU A 175 5.79 10.30 -13.82
N ALA A 176 4.97 9.30 -14.03
CA ALA A 176 5.40 8.01 -14.57
C ALA A 176 4.91 7.85 -16.02
N ARG A 177 5.75 7.23 -16.86
CA ARG A 177 5.51 6.97 -18.29
C ARG A 177 5.83 5.52 -18.62
#